data_1ffc1920445e6b9714523c7e54f24dc8
#
_entry.id   1ffc1920445e6b9714523c7e54f24dc8
#
_cell.length_a   1.000
_cell.length_b   1.000
_cell.length_c   1.000
_cell.angle_alpha   90.00
_cell.angle_beta   90.00
_cell.angle_gamma   90.00
#
_symmetry.space_group_name_H-M   'P 1'
#
loop_
_entity.id
_entity.type
_entity.pdbx_description
1 polymer ?
#
loop_
_entity_poly.entity_id
_entity_poly.type
_entity_poly.pdbx_seq_one_letter_code
_entity_poly.pdbx_strand_id
1 'polypeptide(L)'
;MIRYRLLRERLQQCGLFQPDDFEVPPAASEQQLQLVHTADWVRRVLAGELTGDEIRRIGFPWSLQMVERCRRSTGATVAASRAALRDAVAVNLAGGTHHAFPDRGAGYCVFNDVAVAARRDRKSVV
;
A
#
# COMPACT_ATOMS: atom_id res chain seq x y z
N MET A 1 12.21 -1.49 -7.52
CA MET A 1 12.44 -0.67 -6.32
C MET A 1 13.20 0.60 -6.64
N ILE A 2 14.27 0.50 -7.41
CA ILE A 2 15.06 1.68 -7.81
C ILE A 2 14.21 2.71 -8.56
N ARG A 3 13.24 2.28 -9.35
CA ARG A 3 12.39 3.19 -10.16
C ARG A 3 11.55 4.14 -9.29
N TYR A 4 11.07 3.69 -8.12
CA TYR A 4 10.30 4.56 -7.22
C TYR A 4 11.17 5.64 -6.58
N ARG A 5 12.42 5.28 -6.23
CA ARG A 5 13.39 6.23 -5.72
C ARG A 5 13.76 7.24 -6.81
N LEU A 6 14.01 6.77 -8.03
CA LEU A 6 14.34 7.65 -9.16
C LEU A 6 13.18 8.60 -9.47
N LEU A 7 11.95 8.13 -9.44
CA LEU A 7 10.78 8.98 -9.65
C LEU A 7 10.70 10.07 -8.57
N ARG A 8 10.86 9.71 -7.31
CA ARG A 8 10.85 10.68 -6.20
C ARG A 8 11.96 11.72 -6.38
N GLU A 9 13.17 11.27 -6.64
CA GLU A 9 14.31 12.15 -6.85
C GLU A 9 14.08 13.12 -8.02
N ARG A 10 13.52 12.61 -9.11
CA ARG A 10 13.18 13.42 -10.27
C ARG A 10 12.15 14.51 -9.95
N LEU A 11 11.12 14.15 -9.20
CA LEU A 11 10.10 15.11 -8.79
C LEU A 11 10.66 16.16 -7.83
N GLN A 12 11.56 15.76 -6.93
CA GLN A 12 12.23 16.70 -6.01
C GLN A 12 13.14 17.68 -6.76
N GLN A 13 13.70 17.29 -7.89
CA GLN A 13 14.64 18.09 -8.69
C GLN A 13 13.96 18.94 -9.76
N CYS A 14 12.70 18.65 -10.11
CA CYS A 14 12.05 19.30 -11.26
C CYS A 14 11.67 20.77 -11.04
N GLY A 15 11.73 21.27 -9.79
CA GLY A 15 11.43 22.65 -9.46
C GLY A 15 9.95 23.01 -9.30
N LEU A 16 9.06 22.04 -9.47
CA LEU A 16 7.61 22.25 -9.36
C LEU A 16 7.07 22.04 -7.95
N PHE A 17 7.84 21.36 -7.09
CA PHE A 17 7.39 20.97 -5.75
C PHE A 17 8.36 21.49 -4.69
N GLN A 18 7.81 21.87 -3.54
CA GLN A 18 8.58 22.20 -2.35
C GLN A 18 8.85 20.94 -1.50
N PRO A 19 9.88 20.97 -0.63
CA PRO A 19 10.13 19.81 0.25
C PRO A 19 8.91 19.36 1.07
N ASP A 20 8.07 20.30 1.51
CA ASP A 20 6.87 20.00 2.29
C ASP A 20 5.74 19.35 1.49
N ASP A 21 5.86 19.33 0.16
CA ASP A 21 4.92 18.62 -0.70
C ASP A 21 5.12 17.10 -0.66
N PHE A 22 6.23 16.64 -0.10
CA PHE A 22 6.57 15.22 0.02
C PHE A 22 6.40 14.77 1.46
N GLU A 23 5.71 13.65 1.63
CA GLU A 23 5.44 13.08 2.94
C GLU A 23 5.78 11.59 2.94
N VAL A 24 6.33 11.10 4.05
CA VAL A 24 6.53 9.67 4.29
C VAL A 24 5.43 9.21 5.26
N PRO A 25 4.36 8.61 4.74
CA PRO A 25 3.25 8.20 5.59
C PRO A 25 3.59 6.96 6.41
N PRO A 26 2.85 6.71 7.51
CA PRO A 26 3.03 5.48 8.26
C PRO A 26 2.59 4.26 7.45
N ALA A 27 3.17 3.10 7.76
CA ALA A 27 2.72 1.83 7.23
C ALA A 27 1.27 1.55 7.66
N ALA A 28 0.51 0.84 6.84
CA ALA A 28 -0.82 0.42 7.22
C ALA A 28 -0.78 -0.47 8.46
N SER A 29 -1.68 -0.22 9.40
CA SER A 29 -1.87 -1.05 10.58
C SER A 29 -2.59 -2.36 10.21
N GLU A 30 -2.48 -3.36 11.06
CA GLU A 30 -3.24 -4.61 10.89
C GLU A 30 -4.75 -4.33 10.84
N GLN A 31 -5.23 -3.40 11.66
CA GLN A 31 -6.63 -3.02 11.67
C GLN A 31 -7.07 -2.42 10.33
N GLN A 32 -6.24 -1.59 9.73
CA GLN A 32 -6.53 -1.02 8.41
C GLN A 32 -6.56 -2.10 7.33
N LEU A 33 -5.59 -3.01 7.34
CA LEU A 33 -5.55 -4.13 6.39
C LEU A 33 -6.78 -5.04 6.53
N GLN A 34 -7.25 -5.26 7.75
CA GLN A 34 -8.42 -6.08 8.03
C GLN A 34 -9.75 -5.43 7.67
N LEU A 35 -9.76 -4.18 7.24
CA LEU A 35 -10.97 -3.59 6.64
C LEU A 35 -11.37 -4.31 5.34
N VAL A 36 -10.42 -4.90 4.65
CA VAL A 36 -10.61 -5.59 3.37
C VAL A 36 -10.18 -7.05 3.44
N HIS A 37 -9.04 -7.31 4.06
CA HIS A 37 -8.45 -8.63 4.11
C HIS A 37 -8.85 -9.39 5.37
N THR A 38 -8.92 -10.72 5.26
CA THR A 38 -9.20 -11.57 6.41
C THR A 38 -8.07 -11.48 7.43
N ALA A 39 -8.41 -11.65 8.70
CA ALA A 39 -7.41 -11.68 9.78
C ALA A 39 -6.38 -12.78 9.55
N ASP A 40 -6.82 -13.94 9.03
CA ASP A 40 -5.92 -15.05 8.71
C ASP A 40 -4.92 -14.68 7.61
N TRP A 41 -5.37 -14.06 6.53
CA TRP A 41 -4.48 -13.63 5.45
C TRP A 41 -3.43 -12.63 5.95
N VAL A 42 -3.87 -11.61 6.67
CA VAL A 42 -2.96 -10.59 7.24
C VAL A 42 -1.93 -11.25 8.16
N ARG A 43 -2.37 -12.10 9.08
CA ARG A 43 -1.49 -12.82 10.01
C ARG A 43 -0.44 -13.66 9.26
N ARG A 44 -0.86 -14.45 8.27
CA ARG A 44 0.04 -15.33 7.54
C ARG A 44 1.06 -14.56 6.70
N VAL A 45 0.66 -13.45 6.10
CA VAL A 45 1.58 -12.57 5.38
C VAL A 45 2.64 -12.01 6.33
N LEU A 46 2.20 -11.48 7.48
CA LEU A 46 3.12 -10.89 8.45
C LEU A 46 4.08 -11.93 9.06
N ALA A 47 3.60 -13.15 9.28
CA ALA A 47 4.38 -14.22 9.89
C ALA A 47 5.24 -15.03 8.90
N GLY A 48 5.07 -14.81 7.60
CA GLY A 48 5.78 -15.59 6.58
C GLY A 48 5.23 -17.02 6.40
N GLU A 49 3.96 -17.22 6.72
CA GLU A 49 3.30 -18.52 6.63
C GLU A 49 2.53 -18.70 5.34
N LEU A 50 3.12 -18.30 4.22
CA LEU A 50 2.52 -18.48 2.90
C LEU A 50 2.96 -19.81 2.28
N THR A 51 2.05 -20.46 1.56
CA THR A 51 2.36 -21.67 0.80
C THR A 51 3.17 -21.31 -0.45
N GLY A 52 3.85 -22.33 -1.04
CA GLY A 52 4.57 -22.13 -2.30
C GLY A 52 3.66 -21.68 -3.44
N ASP A 53 2.43 -22.20 -3.47
CA ASP A 53 1.44 -21.80 -4.48
C ASP A 53 1.00 -20.35 -4.30
N GLU A 54 0.81 -19.91 -3.07
CA GLU A 54 0.48 -18.51 -2.76
C GLU A 54 1.59 -17.56 -3.17
N ILE A 55 2.85 -17.93 -2.89
CA ILE A 55 4.03 -17.15 -3.31
C ILE A 55 4.11 -17.05 -4.83
N ARG A 56 3.89 -18.16 -5.53
CA ARG A 56 3.90 -18.17 -7.01
C ARG A 56 2.79 -17.31 -7.60
N ARG A 57 1.61 -17.32 -6.99
CA ARG A 57 0.49 -16.48 -7.42
C ARG A 57 0.77 -15.00 -7.26
N ILE A 58 1.43 -14.62 -6.17
CA ILE A 58 1.86 -13.24 -5.93
C ILE A 58 2.93 -12.84 -6.96
N GLY A 59 3.90 -13.71 -7.22
CA GLY A 59 4.89 -13.51 -8.27
C GLY A 59 6.26 -13.03 -7.80
N PHE A 60 6.46 -12.84 -6.50
CA PHE A 60 7.78 -12.56 -5.92
C PHE A 60 7.92 -13.28 -4.57
N PRO A 61 9.17 -13.54 -4.13
CA PRO A 61 9.40 -14.27 -2.88
C PRO A 61 8.99 -13.46 -1.66
N TRP A 62 8.59 -14.17 -0.62
CA TRP A 62 8.32 -13.55 0.67
C TRP A 62 9.61 -13.07 1.34
N SER A 63 9.57 -11.90 1.96
CA SER A 63 10.63 -11.38 2.84
C SER A 63 10.03 -10.35 3.78
N LEU A 64 10.72 -10.05 4.87
CA LEU A 64 10.32 -8.97 5.77
C LEU A 64 10.30 -7.62 5.05
N GLN A 65 11.23 -7.40 4.12
CA GLN A 65 11.26 -6.19 3.31
C GLN A 65 10.04 -6.09 2.39
N MET A 66 9.61 -7.21 1.81
CA MET A 66 8.40 -7.26 0.99
C MET A 66 7.17 -6.88 1.80
N VAL A 67 7.02 -7.44 3.00
CA VAL A 67 5.91 -7.13 3.91
C VAL A 67 5.89 -5.65 4.26
N GLU A 68 7.03 -5.11 4.67
CA GLU A 68 7.16 -3.68 5.02
C GLU A 68 6.78 -2.80 3.85
N ARG A 69 7.26 -3.11 2.66
CA ARG A 69 6.94 -2.37 1.44
C ARG A 69 5.45 -2.40 1.13
N CYS A 70 4.81 -3.56 1.24
CA CYS A 70 3.37 -3.70 0.98
C CYS A 70 2.54 -2.92 2.01
N ARG A 71 2.92 -2.94 3.26
CA ARG A 71 2.28 -2.16 4.32
C ARG A 71 2.46 -0.66 4.11
N ARG A 72 3.67 -0.23 3.74
CA ARG A 72 3.99 1.17 3.45
C ARG A 72 3.21 1.69 2.26
N SER A 73 3.15 0.91 1.19
CA SER A 73 2.39 1.27 -0.01
C SER A 73 0.90 1.44 0.30
N THR A 74 0.34 0.53 1.08
CA THR A 74 -1.08 0.61 1.49
C THR A 74 -1.32 1.82 2.39
N GLY A 75 -0.46 2.03 3.38
CA GLY A 75 -0.56 3.20 4.27
C GLY A 75 -0.44 4.52 3.51
N ALA A 76 0.41 4.56 2.49
CA ALA A 76 0.57 5.73 1.65
C ALA A 76 -0.71 6.05 0.84
N THR A 77 -1.42 5.05 0.34
CA THR A 77 -2.70 5.26 -0.36
C THR A 77 -3.76 5.76 0.61
N VAL A 78 -3.82 5.22 1.82
CA VAL A 78 -4.73 5.74 2.87
C VAL A 78 -4.42 7.20 3.19
N ALA A 79 -3.14 7.54 3.40
CA ALA A 79 -2.72 8.91 3.69
C ALA A 79 -2.99 9.85 2.52
N ALA A 80 -2.75 9.42 1.27
CA ALA A 80 -3.05 10.19 0.07
C ALA A 80 -4.54 10.49 -0.05
N SER A 81 -5.40 9.52 0.23
CA SER A 81 -6.85 9.73 0.23
C SER A 81 -7.27 10.84 1.21
N ARG A 82 -6.70 10.82 2.40
CA ARG A 82 -6.97 11.84 3.42
C ARG A 82 -6.45 13.22 3.02
N ALA A 83 -5.23 13.26 2.47
CA ALA A 83 -4.64 14.49 2.00
C ALA A 83 -5.47 15.10 0.86
N ALA A 84 -5.98 14.28 -0.05
CA ALA A 84 -6.81 14.73 -1.16
C ALA A 84 -8.13 15.36 -0.69
N LEU A 85 -8.69 14.90 0.42
CA LEU A 85 -9.88 15.52 1.01
C LEU A 85 -9.60 16.94 1.53
N ARG A 86 -8.37 17.23 1.95
CA ARG A 86 -7.94 18.57 2.39
C ARG A 86 -7.50 19.45 1.22
N ASP A 87 -6.68 18.87 0.34
CA ASP A 87 -5.87 19.61 -0.63
C ASP A 87 -6.35 19.41 -2.08
N ALA A 88 -7.47 18.72 -2.27
CA ALA A 88 -8.12 18.37 -3.54
C ALA A 88 -7.40 17.28 -4.33
N VAL A 89 -6.07 17.17 -4.23
CA VAL A 89 -5.31 16.14 -4.95
C VAL A 89 -4.12 15.66 -4.11
N ALA A 90 -3.82 14.38 -4.19
CA ALA A 90 -2.62 13.77 -3.62
C ALA A 90 -2.23 12.55 -4.43
N VAL A 91 -0.97 12.16 -4.37
CA VAL A 91 -0.44 11.04 -5.16
C VAL A 91 0.41 10.13 -4.28
N ASN A 92 0.17 8.82 -4.36
CA ASN A 92 1.06 7.81 -3.84
C ASN A 92 1.97 7.34 -4.99
N LEU A 93 3.27 7.51 -4.84
CA LEU A 93 4.24 7.18 -5.90
C LEU A 93 4.42 5.67 -6.12
N ALA A 94 3.91 4.82 -5.24
CA ALA A 94 4.17 3.38 -5.27
C ALA A 94 2.93 2.48 -5.10
N GLY A 95 1.73 3.03 -5.12
CA GLY A 95 0.49 2.29 -4.89
C GLY A 95 -0.28 1.94 -6.15
N GLY A 96 -1.46 1.38 -5.96
CA GLY A 96 -2.45 1.19 -7.03
C GLY A 96 -2.55 -0.22 -7.61
N THR A 97 -1.90 -1.22 -7.01
CA THR A 97 -2.11 -2.62 -7.42
C THR A 97 -3.47 -3.11 -6.89
N HIS A 98 -4.24 -3.80 -7.74
CA HIS A 98 -5.63 -4.15 -7.43
C HIS A 98 -5.96 -5.64 -7.59
N HIS A 99 -4.93 -6.49 -7.63
CA HIS A 99 -5.11 -7.92 -7.91
C HIS A 99 -5.29 -8.79 -6.66
N ALA A 100 -5.16 -8.23 -5.46
CA ALA A 100 -5.36 -8.98 -4.22
C ALA A 100 -6.84 -9.12 -3.88
N PHE A 101 -7.19 -10.31 -3.41
CA PHE A 101 -8.49 -10.64 -2.85
C PHE A 101 -8.46 -10.54 -1.32
N PRO A 102 -9.60 -10.62 -0.62
CA PRO A 102 -9.59 -10.58 0.84
C PRO A 102 -8.71 -11.64 1.50
N ASP A 103 -8.65 -12.83 0.92
CA ASP A 103 -7.99 -14.00 1.49
C ASP A 103 -6.75 -14.47 0.74
N ARG A 104 -6.32 -13.75 -0.31
CA ARG A 104 -5.16 -14.16 -1.13
C ARG A 104 -4.59 -13.01 -1.93
N GLY A 105 -3.30 -13.12 -2.25
CA GLY A 105 -2.62 -12.21 -3.18
C GLY A 105 -2.56 -12.79 -4.59
N ALA A 106 -2.31 -11.94 -5.58
CA ALA A 106 -2.11 -12.31 -6.98
C ALA A 106 -1.45 -11.16 -7.73
N GLY A 107 -0.80 -11.47 -8.86
CA GLY A 107 -0.36 -10.44 -9.80
C GLY A 107 0.48 -9.32 -9.20
N TYR A 108 1.48 -9.67 -8.41
CA TYR A 108 2.38 -8.73 -7.71
C TYR A 108 1.67 -7.85 -6.68
N CYS A 109 0.50 -8.28 -6.21
CA CYS A 109 -0.31 -7.56 -5.22
C CYS A 109 -0.59 -8.46 -4.02
N VAL A 110 -0.17 -8.02 -2.85
CA VAL A 110 -0.39 -8.72 -1.58
C VAL A 110 -1.59 -8.14 -0.85
N PHE A 111 -1.69 -6.81 -0.80
CA PHE A 111 -2.82 -6.08 -0.24
C PHE A 111 -3.39 -5.14 -1.28
N ASN A 112 -4.71 -5.02 -1.33
CA ASN A 112 -5.41 -4.11 -2.22
C ASN A 112 -5.52 -2.74 -1.55
N ASP A 113 -4.55 -1.87 -1.80
CA ASP A 113 -4.43 -0.56 -1.16
C ASP A 113 -5.62 0.36 -1.47
N VAL A 114 -6.11 0.33 -2.69
CA VAL A 114 -7.26 1.16 -3.11
C VAL A 114 -8.52 0.74 -2.36
N ALA A 115 -8.75 -0.58 -2.23
CA ALA A 115 -9.89 -1.09 -1.49
C ALA A 115 -9.80 -0.74 0.01
N VAL A 116 -8.61 -0.83 0.59
CA VAL A 116 -8.38 -0.44 2.00
C VAL A 116 -8.67 1.04 2.21
N ALA A 117 -8.15 1.91 1.34
CA ALA A 117 -8.39 3.34 1.41
C ALA A 117 -9.87 3.69 1.25
N ALA A 118 -10.54 3.10 0.25
CA ALA A 118 -11.97 3.32 0.02
C ALA A 118 -12.82 2.87 1.22
N ARG A 119 -12.49 1.73 1.81
CA ARG A 119 -13.20 1.21 2.98
C ARG A 119 -12.99 2.08 4.21
N ARG A 120 -11.80 2.62 4.37
CA ARG A 120 -11.44 3.54 5.45
C ARG A 120 -12.24 4.84 5.34
N ASP A 121 -12.31 5.43 4.15
CA ASP A 121 -13.04 6.67 3.91
C ASP A 121 -14.54 6.50 4.14
N ARG A 122 -15.11 5.39 3.68
CA ARG A 122 -16.52 5.07 3.89
C ARG A 122 -16.92 5.06 5.37
N LYS A 123 -16.03 4.59 6.23
CA LYS A 123 -16.24 4.65 7.68
C LYS A 123 -16.19 6.05 8.26
N SER A 124 -15.52 6.96 7.57
CA SER A 124 -15.36 8.34 8.02
C SER A 124 -16.54 9.24 7.64
N VAL A 125 -17.36 8.81 6.70
CA VAL A 125 -18.49 9.58 6.14
C VAL A 125 -19.82 9.21 6.83
N VAL A 126 -19.80 8.19 7.65
CA VAL A 126 -20.93 7.76 8.47
C VAL A 126 -20.69 8.15 9.92
#